data_0ae5ce5aa5c9fc0541b45a1daff01e93
#
_entry.id   0ae5ce5aa5c9fc0541b45a1daff01e93
#
_cell.length_a   1.000
_cell.length_b   1.000
_cell.length_c   1.000
_cell.angle_alpha   90.00
_cell.angle_beta   90.00
_cell.angle_gamma   90.00
#
_symmetry.space_group_name_H-M   'P 1'
#
loop_
_entity.id
_entity.type
_entity.pdbx_description
1 polymer ?
#
loop_
_entity_poly.entity_id
_entity_poly.type
_entity_poly.pdbx_seq_one_letter_code
_entity_poly.pdbx_strand_id
1 'polypeptide(L)'
;MTDQFVLITTLVTAFGLALIFGYIAERFLKTPALVGYIISGVAVSLIPGLPAVDRAMTEQFAEIGVMLLMFGVGLHFSLNDLMRVKAVSGTGALIQMTVSTLGGSALAMLAWGWSFPQAVVFGLTLSCASTVVVMKALELRHLTTTINGQVVIGWLVVQDLVTVFIMVCLPLLAQVATGGEHLSTKMIIKGLSTTLLSVVVFVVVMLVVGRRVLPWILKKVADLGSRELFTLCVLALAIGIAYGAGALFNVSYALGAFFAGMVMRESSLAHRAAQNTLPLQDAFSVLFFVSVGLLLDWHVFIQQPFTIFTILLVILFVTSATAALLVLWLKWPLHTTLILG
;
A
#
# COMPACT_ATOMS: atom_id res chain seq x y z
N MET A 1 17.67 19.49 -24.25
CA MET A 1 17.23 18.16 -24.71
C MET A 1 15.71 18.19 -24.61
N THR A 2 15.08 18.02 -25.74
CA THR A 2 13.65 18.27 -25.93
C THR A 2 12.81 17.27 -25.10
N ASP A 3 11.67 17.73 -24.59
CA ASP A 3 10.67 16.96 -23.78
C ASP A 3 10.24 15.61 -24.39
N GLN A 4 10.59 15.34 -25.64
CA GLN A 4 10.21 14.13 -26.37
C GLN A 4 10.86 12.83 -25.88
N PHE A 5 11.94 12.89 -25.10
CA PHE A 5 12.64 11.67 -24.64
C PHE A 5 12.57 11.45 -23.12
N VAL A 6 11.90 12.31 -22.38
CA VAL A 6 11.85 12.24 -20.92
C VAL A 6 11.34 10.88 -20.44
N LEU A 7 10.29 10.36 -21.05
CA LEU A 7 9.72 9.05 -20.69
C LEU A 7 10.73 7.91 -20.90
N ILE A 8 11.36 7.85 -22.06
CA ILE A 8 12.33 6.77 -22.38
C ILE A 8 13.54 6.87 -21.45
N THR A 9 14.06 8.09 -21.26
CA THR A 9 15.20 8.33 -20.39
C THR A 9 14.88 7.95 -18.94
N THR A 10 13.70 8.33 -18.44
CA THR A 10 13.22 7.96 -17.11
C THR A 10 13.16 6.44 -16.94
N LEU A 11 12.54 5.72 -17.88
CA LEU A 11 12.42 4.26 -17.80
C LEU A 11 13.78 3.56 -17.91
N VAL A 12 14.64 3.96 -18.84
CA VAL A 12 15.97 3.37 -19.02
C VAL A 12 16.82 3.58 -17.76
N THR A 13 16.80 4.78 -17.19
CA THR A 13 17.57 5.09 -15.98
C THR A 13 17.00 4.33 -14.77
N ALA A 14 15.68 4.34 -14.59
CA ALA A 14 15.03 3.65 -13.48
C ALA A 14 15.28 2.13 -13.53
N PHE A 15 15.01 1.48 -14.66
CA PHE A 15 15.21 0.04 -14.78
C PHE A 15 16.70 -0.35 -14.77
N GLY A 16 17.56 0.43 -15.44
CA GLY A 16 19.00 0.16 -15.48
C GLY A 16 19.64 0.21 -14.10
N LEU A 17 19.37 1.26 -13.34
CA LEU A 17 19.88 1.38 -11.97
C LEU A 17 19.21 0.38 -11.02
N ALA A 18 17.91 0.14 -11.14
CA ALA A 18 17.23 -0.88 -10.34
C ALA A 18 17.84 -2.26 -10.56
N LEU A 19 18.17 -2.63 -11.80
CA LEU A 19 18.84 -3.90 -12.11
C LEU A 19 20.20 -3.98 -11.43
N ILE A 20 21.02 -2.93 -11.53
CA ILE A 20 22.38 -2.90 -10.95
C ILE A 20 22.29 -2.99 -9.42
N PHE A 21 21.52 -2.11 -8.78
CA PHE A 21 21.41 -2.07 -7.33
C PHE A 21 20.65 -3.27 -6.76
N GLY A 22 19.63 -3.79 -7.47
CA GLY A 22 18.93 -5.02 -7.12
C GLY A 22 19.87 -6.22 -7.13
N TYR A 23 20.70 -6.35 -8.17
CA TYR A 23 21.73 -7.39 -8.24
C TYR A 23 22.75 -7.26 -7.09
N ILE A 24 23.22 -6.06 -6.79
CA ILE A 24 24.12 -5.81 -5.66
C ILE A 24 23.46 -6.21 -4.34
N ALA A 25 22.21 -5.83 -4.12
CA ALA A 25 21.46 -6.15 -2.91
C ALA A 25 21.36 -7.67 -2.69
N GLU A 26 20.96 -8.43 -3.71
CA GLU A 26 20.82 -9.89 -3.58
C GLU A 26 22.17 -10.60 -3.50
N ARG A 27 23.12 -10.22 -4.35
CA ARG A 27 24.38 -10.96 -4.49
C ARG A 27 25.35 -10.69 -3.35
N PHE A 28 25.49 -9.43 -2.94
CA PHE A 28 26.50 -8.99 -1.98
C PHE A 28 25.95 -8.69 -0.59
N LEU A 29 24.78 -8.05 -0.51
CA LEU A 29 24.17 -7.68 0.77
C LEU A 29 23.27 -8.80 1.31
N LYS A 30 22.94 -9.81 0.50
CA LYS A 30 22.01 -10.90 0.85
C LYS A 30 20.64 -10.39 1.34
N THR A 31 20.21 -9.24 0.83
CA THR A 31 18.91 -8.62 1.10
C THR A 31 18.02 -8.75 -0.13
N PRO A 32 16.68 -8.67 0.02
CA PRO A 32 15.78 -8.69 -1.12
C PRO A 32 16.11 -7.59 -2.15
N ALA A 33 15.95 -7.87 -3.46
CA ALA A 33 16.20 -6.92 -4.54
C ALA A 33 15.44 -5.59 -4.38
N LEU A 34 14.28 -5.60 -3.72
CA LEU A 34 13.48 -4.41 -3.45
C LEU A 34 14.26 -3.32 -2.70
N VAL A 35 15.19 -3.71 -1.81
CA VAL A 35 16.08 -2.78 -1.11
C VAL A 35 16.99 -2.07 -2.11
N GLY A 36 17.53 -2.83 -3.07
CA GLY A 36 18.32 -2.29 -4.17
C GLY A 36 17.52 -1.31 -5.05
N TYR A 37 16.24 -1.59 -5.30
CA TYR A 37 15.37 -0.68 -6.08
C TYR A 37 15.16 0.66 -5.36
N ILE A 38 14.94 0.65 -4.04
CA ILE A 38 14.86 1.88 -3.25
C ILE A 38 16.19 2.64 -3.29
N ILE A 39 17.31 1.94 -3.08
CA ILE A 39 18.65 2.54 -3.14
C ILE A 39 18.91 3.15 -4.53
N SER A 40 18.44 2.51 -5.61
CA SER A 40 18.59 3.06 -6.97
C SER A 40 17.88 4.40 -7.13
N GLY A 41 16.67 4.55 -6.54
CA GLY A 41 15.94 5.81 -6.52
C GLY A 41 16.70 6.92 -5.76
N VAL A 42 17.28 6.58 -4.60
CA VAL A 42 18.15 7.50 -3.86
C VAL A 42 19.39 7.86 -4.69
N ALA A 43 20.02 6.90 -5.36
CA ALA A 43 21.21 7.13 -6.18
C ALA A 43 20.95 8.10 -7.34
N VAL A 44 19.76 8.03 -7.97
CA VAL A 44 19.35 9.00 -9.00
C VAL A 44 19.35 10.43 -8.48
N SER A 45 18.90 10.65 -7.24
CA SER A 45 18.86 11.99 -6.64
C SER A 45 20.23 12.49 -6.19
N LEU A 46 21.21 11.60 -6.00
CA LEU A 46 22.53 11.90 -5.45
C LEU A 46 23.61 12.09 -6.51
N ILE A 47 23.54 11.38 -7.64
CA ILE A 47 24.62 11.35 -8.63
C ILE A 47 24.41 12.46 -9.67
N PRO A 48 25.25 13.53 -9.67
CA PRO A 48 25.20 14.55 -10.70
C PRO A 48 25.56 13.95 -12.06
N GLY A 49 24.81 14.30 -13.10
CA GLY A 49 25.06 13.85 -14.46
C GLY A 49 24.30 12.58 -14.88
N LEU A 50 23.58 11.92 -13.98
CA LEU A 50 22.56 10.95 -14.41
C LEU A 50 21.43 11.68 -15.15
N PRO A 51 20.87 11.03 -16.20
CA PRO A 51 19.72 11.59 -16.88
C PRO A 51 18.61 11.91 -15.85
N ALA A 52 18.06 13.11 -15.94
CA ALA A 52 17.00 13.53 -15.03
C ALA A 52 15.80 12.57 -15.13
N VAL A 53 15.43 11.97 -14.02
CA VAL A 53 14.22 11.19 -13.88
C VAL A 53 13.10 12.14 -13.50
N ASP A 54 12.03 12.17 -14.31
CA ASP A 54 10.85 12.96 -14.01
C ASP A 54 10.10 12.34 -12.82
N ARG A 55 10.07 13.07 -11.70
CA ARG A 55 9.41 12.62 -10.47
C ARG A 55 7.92 12.40 -10.67
N ALA A 56 7.22 13.34 -11.31
CA ALA A 56 5.78 13.25 -11.50
C ALA A 56 5.40 12.05 -12.38
N MET A 57 6.18 11.78 -13.42
CA MET A 57 6.00 10.61 -14.28
C MET A 57 6.30 9.32 -13.52
N THR A 58 7.36 9.30 -12.71
CA THR A 58 7.74 8.11 -11.91
C THR A 58 6.68 7.80 -10.86
N GLU A 59 6.08 8.81 -10.23
CA GLU A 59 4.97 8.65 -9.30
C GLU A 59 3.74 8.05 -9.99
N GLN A 60 3.39 8.48 -11.20
CA GLN A 60 2.28 7.90 -11.96
C GLN A 60 2.52 6.42 -12.33
N PHE A 61 3.75 6.08 -12.73
CA PHE A 61 4.11 4.69 -12.97
C PHE A 61 4.10 3.86 -11.68
N ALA A 62 4.52 4.46 -10.57
CA ALA A 62 4.46 3.83 -9.27
C ALA A 62 3.02 3.51 -8.84
N GLU A 63 2.08 4.42 -9.07
CA GLU A 63 0.65 4.18 -8.81
C GLU A 63 0.12 3.00 -9.63
N ILE A 64 0.45 2.93 -10.93
CA ILE A 64 0.10 1.77 -11.76
C ILE A 64 0.72 0.48 -11.18
N GLY A 65 1.97 0.56 -10.74
CA GLY A 65 2.67 -0.56 -10.09
C GLY A 65 1.94 -1.07 -8.85
N VAL A 66 1.52 -0.16 -7.98
CA VAL A 66 0.74 -0.49 -6.78
C VAL A 66 -0.62 -1.09 -7.14
N MET A 67 -1.32 -0.52 -8.13
CA MET A 67 -2.60 -1.08 -8.58
C MET A 67 -2.43 -2.52 -9.08
N LEU A 68 -1.44 -2.78 -9.93
CA LEU A 68 -1.20 -4.12 -10.47
C LEU A 68 -0.74 -5.11 -9.38
N LEU A 69 0.11 -4.67 -8.46
CA LEU A 69 0.54 -5.48 -7.32
C LEU A 69 -0.67 -5.87 -6.44
N MET A 70 -1.48 -4.89 -6.06
CA MET A 70 -2.64 -5.13 -5.21
C MET A 70 -3.71 -5.97 -5.90
N PHE A 71 -3.89 -5.80 -7.21
CA PHE A 71 -4.74 -6.65 -8.01
C PHE A 71 -4.25 -8.11 -8.01
N GLY A 72 -2.94 -8.33 -8.21
CA GLY A 72 -2.33 -9.65 -8.14
C GLY A 72 -2.53 -10.33 -6.78
N VAL A 73 -2.34 -9.58 -5.70
CA VAL A 73 -2.64 -10.05 -4.33
C VAL A 73 -4.11 -10.41 -4.20
N GLY A 74 -5.01 -9.56 -4.66
CA GLY A 74 -6.45 -9.82 -4.65
C GLY A 74 -6.81 -11.12 -5.38
N LEU A 75 -6.15 -11.43 -6.50
CA LEU A 75 -6.33 -12.69 -7.22
C LEU A 75 -5.95 -13.95 -6.39
N HIS A 76 -5.09 -13.80 -5.39
CA HIS A 76 -4.70 -14.89 -4.50
C HIS A 76 -5.51 -14.93 -3.19
N PHE A 77 -6.31 -13.90 -2.92
CA PHE A 77 -7.04 -13.74 -1.67
C PHE A 77 -8.55 -13.81 -1.87
N SER A 78 -9.24 -14.73 -1.20
CA SER A 78 -10.70 -14.87 -1.34
C SER A 78 -11.46 -14.14 -0.24
N LEU A 79 -12.74 -13.81 -0.54
CA LEU A 79 -13.64 -13.22 0.46
C LEU A 79 -13.82 -14.16 1.67
N ASN A 80 -13.83 -15.47 1.45
CA ASN A 80 -13.93 -16.45 2.53
C ASN A 80 -12.69 -16.44 3.44
N ASP A 81 -11.49 -16.23 2.86
CA ASP A 81 -10.25 -16.09 3.63
C ASP A 81 -10.32 -14.86 4.53
N LEU A 82 -10.78 -13.72 4.00
CA LEU A 82 -10.99 -12.49 4.78
C LEU A 82 -11.99 -12.71 5.93
N MET A 83 -13.10 -13.37 5.67
CA MET A 83 -14.12 -13.64 6.68
C MET A 83 -13.65 -14.57 7.79
N ARG A 84 -12.73 -15.51 7.50
CA ARG A 84 -12.10 -16.38 8.51
C ARG A 84 -11.24 -15.61 9.50
N VAL A 85 -10.51 -14.61 9.04
CA VAL A 85 -9.55 -13.86 9.86
C VAL A 85 -10.07 -12.53 10.38
N LYS A 86 -11.30 -12.12 9.99
CA LYS A 86 -11.88 -10.80 10.27
C LYS A 86 -11.82 -10.37 11.74
N ALA A 87 -12.02 -11.29 12.68
CA ALA A 87 -12.02 -10.96 14.09
C ALA A 87 -10.62 -10.60 14.57
N VAL A 88 -9.61 -11.43 14.24
CA VAL A 88 -8.21 -11.20 14.63
C VAL A 88 -7.63 -10.01 13.90
N SER A 89 -7.81 -9.96 12.58
CA SER A 89 -7.30 -8.85 11.75
C SER A 89 -7.96 -7.52 12.09
N GLY A 90 -9.29 -7.52 12.31
CA GLY A 90 -10.02 -6.29 12.62
C GLY A 90 -9.68 -5.73 13.99
N THR A 91 -9.84 -6.53 15.04
CA THR A 91 -9.53 -6.08 16.41
C THR A 91 -8.04 -5.81 16.60
N GLY A 92 -7.18 -6.66 16.03
CA GLY A 92 -5.75 -6.51 16.11
C GLY A 92 -5.26 -5.23 15.44
N ALA A 93 -5.68 -4.96 14.20
CA ALA A 93 -5.33 -3.75 13.47
C ALA A 93 -5.77 -2.47 14.22
N LEU A 94 -7.00 -2.43 14.72
CA LEU A 94 -7.51 -1.26 15.45
C LEU A 94 -6.73 -1.00 16.75
N ILE A 95 -6.46 -2.04 17.53
CA ILE A 95 -5.70 -1.89 18.77
C ILE A 95 -4.25 -1.49 18.46
N GLN A 96 -3.61 -2.14 17.48
CA GLN A 96 -2.23 -1.81 17.09
C GLN A 96 -2.14 -0.36 16.59
N MET A 97 -3.05 0.09 15.72
CA MET A 97 -3.08 1.48 15.25
C MET A 97 -3.28 2.46 16.40
N THR A 98 -4.17 2.16 17.34
CA THR A 98 -4.40 3.00 18.53
C THR A 98 -3.15 3.10 19.40
N VAL A 99 -2.53 1.98 19.74
CA VAL A 99 -1.32 1.95 20.60
C VAL A 99 -0.14 2.64 19.89
N SER A 100 0.06 2.39 18.60
CA SER A 100 1.13 3.04 17.82
C SER A 100 0.90 4.53 17.68
N THR A 101 -0.35 4.97 17.49
CA THR A 101 -0.71 6.39 17.46
C THR A 101 -0.41 7.06 18.80
N LEU A 102 -0.87 6.48 19.90
CA LEU A 102 -0.62 7.03 21.23
C LEU A 102 0.88 7.05 21.57
N GLY A 103 1.60 5.96 21.27
CA GLY A 103 3.04 5.86 21.52
C GLY A 103 3.84 6.87 20.67
N GLY A 104 3.55 6.97 19.38
CA GLY A 104 4.17 7.94 18.50
C GLY A 104 3.86 9.38 18.88
N SER A 105 2.60 9.66 19.26
CA SER A 105 2.19 11.01 19.71
C SER A 105 2.89 11.38 21.03
N ALA A 106 2.93 10.47 21.99
CA ALA A 106 3.63 10.69 23.26
C ALA A 106 5.12 10.96 23.04
N LEU A 107 5.78 10.18 22.18
CA LEU A 107 7.17 10.41 21.82
C LEU A 107 7.37 11.80 21.22
N ALA A 108 6.57 12.20 20.23
CA ALA A 108 6.70 13.49 19.57
C ALA A 108 6.51 14.67 20.54
N MET A 109 5.58 14.55 21.49
CA MET A 109 5.35 15.56 22.52
C MET A 109 6.48 15.61 23.55
N LEU A 110 6.93 14.46 24.05
CA LEU A 110 7.89 14.37 25.17
C LEU A 110 9.34 14.56 24.72
N ALA A 111 9.72 13.98 23.56
CA ALA A 111 11.09 14.03 23.08
C ALA A 111 11.39 15.26 22.22
N TRP A 112 10.41 15.74 21.44
CA TRP A 112 10.61 16.82 20.46
C TRP A 112 9.80 18.09 20.76
N GLY A 113 8.96 18.06 21.80
CA GLY A 113 8.16 19.24 22.21
C GLY A 113 7.11 19.64 21.17
N TRP A 114 6.65 18.71 20.32
CA TRP A 114 5.64 19.00 19.29
C TRP A 114 4.28 19.32 19.94
N SER A 115 3.52 20.18 19.28
CA SER A 115 2.15 20.47 19.72
C SER A 115 1.27 19.21 19.59
N PHE A 116 0.22 19.12 20.39
CA PHE A 116 -0.70 17.98 20.40
C PHE A 116 -1.21 17.60 19.00
N PRO A 117 -1.67 18.56 18.14
CA PRO A 117 -2.13 18.20 16.79
C PRO A 117 -1.03 17.62 15.90
N GLN A 118 0.17 18.21 15.93
CA GLN A 118 1.32 17.71 15.16
C GLN A 118 1.71 16.29 15.62
N ALA A 119 1.75 16.08 16.93
CA ALA A 119 2.08 14.79 17.52
C ALA A 119 1.05 13.71 17.15
N VAL A 120 -0.25 14.04 17.18
CA VAL A 120 -1.32 13.10 16.77
C VAL A 120 -1.20 12.72 15.29
N VAL A 121 -0.97 13.70 14.40
CA VAL A 121 -0.76 13.41 12.97
C VAL A 121 0.44 12.49 12.76
N PHE A 122 1.54 12.74 13.45
CA PHE A 122 2.73 11.89 13.41
C PHE A 122 2.44 10.47 13.90
N GLY A 123 1.78 10.32 15.06
CA GLY A 123 1.41 9.02 15.60
C GLY A 123 0.47 8.23 14.68
N LEU A 124 -0.52 8.90 14.07
CA LEU A 124 -1.39 8.31 13.06
C LEU A 124 -0.60 7.82 11.84
N THR A 125 0.36 8.61 11.35
CA THR A 125 1.22 8.22 10.23
C THR A 125 2.06 7.00 10.57
N LEU A 126 2.66 6.94 11.77
CA LEU A 126 3.43 5.79 12.24
C LEU A 126 2.59 4.52 12.42
N SER A 127 1.29 4.65 12.65
CA SER A 127 0.41 3.50 12.87
C SER A 127 0.09 2.71 11.60
N CYS A 128 0.29 3.32 10.43
CA CYS A 128 0.00 2.71 9.14
C CYS A 128 1.21 1.95 8.60
N ALA A 129 1.06 0.63 8.41
CA ALA A 129 2.07 -0.17 7.72
C ALA A 129 1.95 0.00 6.20
N SER A 130 3.08 -0.13 5.49
CA SER A 130 3.08 -0.14 4.02
C SER A 130 2.56 -1.47 3.50
N THR A 131 1.33 -1.49 3.00
CA THR A 131 0.69 -2.67 2.41
C THR A 131 1.54 -3.26 1.29
N VAL A 132 2.12 -2.42 0.42
CA VAL A 132 2.94 -2.85 -0.73
C VAL A 132 4.21 -3.58 -0.27
N VAL A 133 4.92 -3.03 0.72
CA VAL A 133 6.18 -3.63 1.22
C VAL A 133 5.91 -4.97 1.91
N VAL A 134 4.90 -5.02 2.79
CA VAL A 134 4.53 -6.24 3.51
C VAL A 134 4.04 -7.31 2.54
N MET A 135 3.22 -6.94 1.55
CA MET A 135 2.74 -7.88 0.54
C MET A 135 3.87 -8.48 -0.28
N LYS A 136 4.83 -7.65 -0.73
CA LYS A 136 6.01 -8.15 -1.46
C LYS A 136 6.86 -9.09 -0.59
N ALA A 137 6.99 -8.78 0.70
CA ALA A 137 7.69 -9.68 1.65
C ALA A 137 6.97 -11.02 1.83
N LEU A 138 5.63 -11.03 1.89
CA LEU A 138 4.82 -12.25 1.95
C LEU A 138 4.92 -13.08 0.66
N GLU A 139 4.92 -12.44 -0.51
CA GLU A 139 5.12 -13.10 -1.81
C GLU A 139 6.48 -13.78 -1.88
N LEU A 140 7.56 -13.07 -1.57
CA LEU A 140 8.93 -13.59 -1.58
C LEU A 140 9.12 -14.80 -0.65
N ARG A 141 8.35 -14.86 0.43
CA ARG A 141 8.38 -15.97 1.39
C ARG A 141 7.32 -17.06 1.13
N HIS A 142 6.55 -16.92 0.05
CA HIS A 142 5.44 -17.84 -0.31
C HIS A 142 4.39 -18.00 0.81
N LEU A 143 4.14 -16.94 1.59
CA LEU A 143 3.23 -16.96 2.74
C LEU A 143 1.83 -16.47 2.43
N THR A 144 1.56 -15.89 1.26
CA THR A 144 0.28 -15.26 0.88
C THR A 144 -0.94 -16.18 1.00
N THR A 145 -0.75 -17.49 0.78
CA THR A 145 -1.82 -18.51 0.86
C THR A 145 -1.92 -19.19 2.23
N THR A 146 -0.99 -18.92 3.13
CA THR A 146 -1.01 -19.49 4.49
C THR A 146 -1.99 -18.73 5.37
N ILE A 147 -2.48 -19.40 6.44
CA ILE A 147 -3.39 -18.75 7.40
C ILE A 147 -2.76 -17.52 8.04
N ASN A 148 -1.44 -17.55 8.31
CA ASN A 148 -0.71 -16.41 8.85
C ASN A 148 -0.65 -15.27 7.86
N GLY A 149 -0.36 -15.55 6.59
CA GLY A 149 -0.40 -14.55 5.52
C GLY A 149 -1.80 -13.94 5.35
N GLN A 150 -2.86 -14.76 5.43
CA GLN A 150 -4.25 -14.28 5.38
C GLN A 150 -4.57 -13.34 6.54
N VAL A 151 -4.10 -13.61 7.76
CA VAL A 151 -4.24 -12.70 8.91
C VAL A 151 -3.55 -11.37 8.64
N VAL A 152 -2.30 -11.40 8.15
CA VAL A 152 -1.54 -10.18 7.79
C VAL A 152 -2.25 -9.38 6.70
N ILE A 153 -2.70 -10.03 5.63
CA ILE A 153 -3.43 -9.36 4.54
C ILE A 153 -4.72 -8.72 5.06
N GLY A 154 -5.50 -9.46 5.84
CA GLY A 154 -6.72 -8.94 6.46
C GLY A 154 -6.44 -7.76 7.39
N TRP A 155 -5.33 -7.79 8.13
CA TRP A 155 -4.87 -6.69 9.00
C TRP A 155 -4.56 -5.43 8.19
N LEU A 156 -3.81 -5.56 7.10
CA LEU A 156 -3.48 -4.46 6.19
C LEU A 156 -4.74 -3.86 5.54
N VAL A 157 -5.67 -4.69 5.10
CA VAL A 157 -6.95 -4.22 4.54
C VAL A 157 -7.73 -3.37 5.56
N VAL A 158 -7.77 -3.79 6.83
CA VAL A 158 -8.41 -2.99 7.88
C VAL A 158 -7.67 -1.68 8.12
N GLN A 159 -6.32 -1.71 8.14
CA GLN A 159 -5.52 -0.48 8.26
C GLN A 159 -5.81 0.49 7.11
N ASP A 160 -5.83 0.01 5.86
CA ASP A 160 -6.13 0.84 4.69
C ASP A 160 -7.52 1.49 4.79
N LEU A 161 -8.53 0.74 5.23
CA LEU A 161 -9.87 1.28 5.47
C LEU A 161 -9.88 2.37 6.55
N VAL A 162 -9.19 2.13 7.66
CA VAL A 162 -9.07 3.12 8.75
C VAL A 162 -8.30 4.35 8.30
N THR A 163 -7.26 4.17 7.49
CA THR A 163 -6.46 5.28 6.94
C THR A 163 -7.30 6.22 6.07
N VAL A 164 -8.26 5.70 5.28
CA VAL A 164 -9.21 6.54 4.53
C VAL A 164 -10.01 7.44 5.48
N PHE A 165 -10.47 6.93 6.62
CA PHE A 165 -11.15 7.75 7.63
C PHE A 165 -10.23 8.80 8.25
N ILE A 166 -8.99 8.42 8.58
CA ILE A 166 -7.97 9.32 9.11
C ILE A 166 -7.73 10.47 8.14
N MET A 167 -7.56 10.19 6.85
CA MET A 167 -7.34 11.20 5.82
C MET A 167 -8.46 12.23 5.72
N VAL A 168 -9.71 11.82 5.91
CA VAL A 168 -10.87 12.74 5.95
C VAL A 168 -10.87 13.57 7.24
N CYS A 169 -10.39 13.01 8.35
CA CYS A 169 -10.31 13.71 9.63
C CYS A 169 -9.14 14.71 9.71
N LEU A 170 -8.03 14.48 8.95
CA LEU A 170 -6.83 15.32 9.02
C LEU A 170 -7.07 16.81 8.74
N PRO A 171 -7.77 17.23 7.67
CA PRO A 171 -8.08 18.63 7.43
C PRO A 171 -8.91 19.26 8.54
N LEU A 172 -9.81 18.46 9.15
CA LEU A 172 -10.65 18.89 10.25
C LEU A 172 -9.80 19.13 11.51
N LEU A 173 -8.87 18.22 11.81
CA LEU A 173 -7.91 18.38 12.91
C LEU A 173 -6.98 19.59 12.70
N ALA A 174 -6.53 19.81 11.47
CA ALA A 174 -5.69 20.97 11.13
C ALA A 174 -6.43 22.30 11.36
N GLN A 175 -7.70 22.40 11.00
CA GLN A 175 -8.53 23.60 11.22
C GLN A 175 -8.73 23.87 12.72
N VAL A 176 -8.98 22.85 13.52
CA VAL A 176 -9.07 22.97 14.98
C VAL A 176 -7.74 23.43 15.57
N ALA A 177 -6.63 22.91 15.07
CA ALA A 177 -5.29 23.25 15.55
C ALA A 177 -4.86 24.68 15.24
N THR A 178 -5.36 25.28 14.15
CA THR A 178 -5.04 26.65 13.73
C THR A 178 -5.97 27.71 14.31
N GLY A 179 -6.89 27.32 15.21
CA GLY A 179 -7.84 28.25 15.82
C GLY A 179 -8.89 28.80 14.85
N GLY A 180 -9.10 28.11 13.71
CA GLY A 180 -10.11 28.47 12.72
C GLY A 180 -11.52 28.37 13.30
N GLU A 181 -12.44 29.18 12.77
CA GLU A 181 -13.84 29.28 13.20
C GLU A 181 -14.48 27.90 13.37
N HIS A 182 -15.27 27.78 14.41
CA HIS A 182 -15.93 26.55 14.90
C HIS A 182 -16.37 25.61 13.79
N LEU A 183 -15.63 24.54 13.59
CA LEU A 183 -16.12 23.41 12.80
C LEU A 183 -17.42 22.94 13.44
N SER A 184 -18.51 23.15 12.75
CA SER A 184 -19.80 22.63 13.19
C SER A 184 -19.67 21.10 13.28
N THR A 185 -20.04 20.53 14.43
CA THR A 185 -20.13 19.07 14.63
C THR A 185 -20.88 18.39 13.47
N LYS A 186 -21.81 19.10 12.84
CA LYS A 186 -22.50 18.65 11.62
C LYS A 186 -21.58 18.44 10.42
N MET A 187 -20.55 19.27 10.22
CA MET A 187 -19.59 19.10 9.12
C MET A 187 -18.72 17.86 9.31
N ILE A 188 -18.27 17.63 10.54
CA ILE A 188 -17.49 16.44 10.89
C ILE A 188 -18.32 15.18 10.68
N ILE A 189 -19.53 15.13 11.23
CA ILE A 189 -20.42 13.97 11.07
C ILE A 189 -20.77 13.75 9.60
N LYS A 190 -21.01 14.80 8.82
CA LYS A 190 -21.29 14.70 7.39
C LYS A 190 -20.09 14.15 6.63
N GLY A 191 -18.88 14.64 6.88
CA GLY A 191 -17.64 14.13 6.24
C GLY A 191 -17.41 12.66 6.52
N LEU A 192 -17.48 12.27 7.80
CA LEU A 192 -17.33 10.87 8.22
C LEU A 192 -18.42 9.96 7.64
N SER A 193 -19.67 10.38 7.70
CA SER A 193 -20.78 9.57 7.18
C SER A 193 -20.75 9.42 5.66
N THR A 194 -20.36 10.46 4.92
CA THR A 194 -20.19 10.36 3.46
C THR A 194 -19.05 9.41 3.09
N THR A 195 -17.91 9.48 3.77
CA THR A 195 -16.79 8.57 3.51
C THR A 195 -17.16 7.13 3.84
N LEU A 196 -17.76 6.88 5.00
CA LEU A 196 -18.23 5.54 5.35
C LEU A 196 -19.22 4.99 4.33
N LEU A 197 -20.18 5.82 3.94
CA LEU A 197 -21.18 5.45 2.93
C LEU A 197 -20.52 5.13 1.59
N SER A 198 -19.56 5.93 1.12
CA SER A 198 -18.83 5.70 -0.12
C SER A 198 -18.09 4.37 -0.11
N VAL A 199 -17.35 4.06 0.98
CA VAL A 199 -16.66 2.79 1.13
C VAL A 199 -17.63 1.62 1.14
N VAL A 200 -18.71 1.71 1.91
CA VAL A 200 -19.74 0.66 1.97
C VAL A 200 -20.38 0.45 0.61
N VAL A 201 -20.74 1.53 -0.10
CA VAL A 201 -21.36 1.45 -1.44
C VAL A 201 -20.36 0.82 -2.42
N PHE A 202 -19.07 1.22 -2.39
CA PHE A 202 -18.04 0.60 -3.22
C PHE A 202 -17.96 -0.91 -2.98
N VAL A 203 -17.84 -1.34 -1.72
CA VAL A 203 -17.76 -2.76 -1.37
C VAL A 203 -19.01 -3.51 -1.83
N VAL A 204 -20.21 -2.95 -1.60
CA VAL A 204 -21.47 -3.56 -2.03
C VAL A 204 -21.53 -3.67 -3.56
N VAL A 205 -21.15 -2.62 -4.29
CA VAL A 205 -21.10 -2.64 -5.77
C VAL A 205 -20.13 -3.73 -6.25
N MET A 206 -18.96 -3.82 -5.66
CA MET A 206 -17.96 -4.84 -6.03
C MET A 206 -18.48 -6.26 -5.74
N LEU A 207 -19.12 -6.49 -4.60
CA LEU A 207 -19.61 -7.82 -4.21
C LEU A 207 -20.91 -8.24 -4.94
N VAL A 208 -21.77 -7.30 -5.32
CA VAL A 208 -23.04 -7.60 -6.00
C VAL A 208 -22.91 -7.53 -7.51
N VAL A 209 -22.38 -6.43 -8.03
CA VAL A 209 -22.25 -6.18 -9.46
C VAL A 209 -20.94 -6.77 -10.00
N GLY A 210 -19.83 -6.45 -9.36
CA GLY A 210 -18.49 -6.90 -9.78
C GLY A 210 -18.41 -8.42 -9.87
N ARG A 211 -18.92 -9.13 -8.88
CA ARG A 211 -18.94 -10.60 -8.81
C ARG A 211 -19.67 -11.28 -9.97
N ARG A 212 -20.60 -10.60 -10.63
CA ARG A 212 -21.32 -11.11 -11.80
C ARG A 212 -20.73 -10.60 -13.10
N VAL A 213 -20.40 -9.32 -13.16
CA VAL A 213 -19.98 -8.63 -14.39
C VAL A 213 -18.54 -9.00 -14.76
N LEU A 214 -17.61 -9.05 -13.80
CA LEU A 214 -16.19 -9.30 -14.10
C LEU A 214 -15.97 -10.70 -14.70
N PRO A 215 -16.47 -11.80 -14.09
CA PRO A 215 -16.34 -13.14 -14.69
C PRO A 215 -17.03 -13.25 -16.05
N TRP A 216 -18.15 -12.58 -16.23
CA TRP A 216 -18.89 -12.59 -17.50
C TRP A 216 -18.09 -11.89 -18.62
N ILE A 217 -17.50 -10.70 -18.36
CA ILE A 217 -16.64 -10.00 -19.32
C ILE A 217 -15.43 -10.86 -19.67
N LEU A 218 -14.73 -11.38 -18.65
CA LEU A 218 -13.56 -12.24 -18.84
C LEU A 218 -13.87 -13.46 -19.69
N LYS A 219 -15.01 -14.13 -19.43
CA LYS A 219 -15.42 -15.29 -20.20
C LYS A 219 -15.69 -14.93 -21.67
N LYS A 220 -16.43 -13.84 -21.93
CA LYS A 220 -16.69 -13.38 -23.31
C LYS A 220 -15.40 -13.09 -24.08
N VAL A 221 -14.42 -12.46 -23.44
CA VAL A 221 -13.13 -12.15 -24.08
C VAL A 221 -12.29 -13.42 -24.24
N ALA A 222 -12.32 -14.32 -23.26
CA ALA A 222 -11.60 -15.61 -23.35
C ALA A 222 -12.10 -16.51 -24.48
N ASP A 223 -13.42 -16.47 -24.73
CA ASP A 223 -14.08 -17.24 -25.82
C ASP A 223 -13.61 -16.81 -27.21
N LEU A 224 -13.05 -15.60 -27.38
CA LEU A 224 -12.44 -15.13 -28.62
C LEU A 224 -11.08 -15.80 -28.92
N GLY A 225 -10.49 -16.52 -27.96
CA GLY A 225 -9.23 -17.22 -28.11
C GLY A 225 -7.97 -16.34 -28.17
N SER A 226 -8.08 -15.01 -28.19
CA SER A 226 -6.95 -14.09 -28.24
C SER A 226 -6.33 -13.90 -26.87
N ARG A 227 -5.03 -14.20 -26.75
CA ARG A 227 -4.25 -13.97 -25.53
C ARG A 227 -4.08 -12.48 -25.24
N GLU A 228 -3.85 -11.69 -26.30
CA GLU A 228 -3.64 -10.24 -26.19
C GLU A 228 -4.89 -9.53 -25.68
N LEU A 229 -6.06 -9.82 -26.28
CA LEU A 229 -7.33 -9.25 -25.84
C LEU A 229 -7.68 -9.66 -24.40
N PHE A 230 -7.36 -10.90 -24.02
CA PHE A 230 -7.60 -11.34 -22.66
C PHE A 230 -6.73 -10.57 -21.65
N THR A 231 -5.43 -10.41 -21.94
CA THR A 231 -4.50 -9.65 -21.08
C THR A 231 -4.93 -8.18 -20.99
N LEU A 232 -5.28 -7.57 -22.12
CA LEU A 232 -5.78 -6.18 -22.17
C LEU A 232 -7.06 -6.03 -21.34
N CYS A 233 -7.98 -6.98 -21.44
CA CYS A 233 -9.22 -6.98 -20.65
C CYS A 233 -8.92 -7.03 -19.15
N VAL A 234 -8.02 -7.92 -18.71
CA VAL A 234 -7.64 -8.03 -17.29
C VAL A 234 -7.03 -6.73 -16.79
N LEU A 235 -6.11 -6.13 -17.55
CA LEU A 235 -5.47 -4.85 -17.18
C LEU A 235 -6.47 -3.71 -17.15
N ALA A 236 -7.34 -3.62 -18.15
CA ALA A 236 -8.37 -2.58 -18.23
C ALA A 236 -9.35 -2.68 -17.04
N LEU A 237 -9.72 -3.89 -16.63
CA LEU A 237 -10.57 -4.11 -15.46
C LEU A 237 -9.82 -3.79 -14.15
N ALA A 238 -8.57 -4.22 -14.01
CA ALA A 238 -7.78 -3.96 -12.81
C ALA A 238 -7.56 -2.46 -12.57
N ILE A 239 -7.03 -1.76 -13.58
CA ILE A 239 -6.74 -0.32 -13.50
C ILE A 239 -8.03 0.51 -13.52
N GLY A 240 -9.00 0.15 -14.34
CA GLY A 240 -10.27 0.87 -14.47
C GLY A 240 -11.09 0.84 -13.19
N ILE A 241 -11.15 -0.31 -12.50
CA ILE A 241 -11.84 -0.44 -11.20
C ILE A 241 -11.07 0.31 -10.11
N ALA A 242 -9.73 0.21 -10.10
CA ALA A 242 -8.90 0.96 -9.16
C ALA A 242 -9.12 2.46 -9.30
N TYR A 243 -9.05 2.97 -10.53
CA TYR A 243 -9.32 4.37 -10.84
C TYR A 243 -10.76 4.79 -10.46
N GLY A 244 -11.76 3.97 -10.82
CA GLY A 244 -13.15 4.19 -10.46
C GLY A 244 -13.38 4.22 -8.95
N ALA A 245 -12.68 3.38 -8.18
CA ALA A 245 -12.72 3.40 -6.71
C ALA A 245 -12.26 4.75 -6.16
N GLY A 246 -11.15 5.29 -6.69
CA GLY A 246 -10.66 6.61 -6.31
C GLY A 246 -11.58 7.73 -6.74
N ALA A 247 -11.94 7.77 -8.02
CA ALA A 247 -12.66 8.88 -8.63
C ALA A 247 -14.13 9.00 -8.16
N LEU A 248 -14.82 7.87 -7.96
CA LEU A 248 -16.25 7.84 -7.64
C LEU A 248 -16.54 7.67 -6.14
N PHE A 249 -15.67 6.96 -5.42
CA PHE A 249 -15.92 6.58 -4.02
C PHE A 249 -14.86 7.14 -3.06
N ASN A 250 -13.87 7.86 -3.55
CA ASN A 250 -12.76 8.39 -2.75
C ASN A 250 -12.02 7.30 -1.93
N VAL A 251 -11.93 6.10 -2.51
CA VAL A 251 -11.22 4.93 -1.97
C VAL A 251 -9.83 4.88 -2.60
N SER A 252 -8.81 4.41 -1.89
CA SER A 252 -7.46 4.31 -2.47
C SER A 252 -7.44 3.40 -3.71
N TYR A 253 -6.63 3.76 -4.71
CA TYR A 253 -6.46 2.96 -5.93
C TYR A 253 -5.98 1.53 -5.60
N ALA A 254 -5.09 1.40 -4.61
CA ALA A 254 -4.59 0.12 -4.12
C ALA A 254 -5.72 -0.79 -3.62
N LEU A 255 -6.61 -0.25 -2.78
CA LEU A 255 -7.75 -0.99 -2.24
C LEU A 255 -8.76 -1.33 -3.35
N GLY A 256 -9.01 -0.41 -4.29
CA GLY A 256 -9.85 -0.66 -5.46
C GLY A 256 -9.35 -1.83 -6.31
N ALA A 257 -8.05 -1.85 -6.61
CA ALA A 257 -7.39 -2.92 -7.36
C ALA A 257 -7.43 -4.26 -6.60
N PHE A 258 -7.19 -4.25 -5.28
CA PHE A 258 -7.30 -5.44 -4.44
C PHE A 258 -8.70 -6.06 -4.49
N PHE A 259 -9.76 -5.25 -4.34
CA PHE A 259 -11.13 -5.74 -4.46
C PHE A 259 -11.44 -6.27 -5.86
N ALA A 260 -10.94 -5.63 -6.92
CA ALA A 260 -11.08 -6.13 -8.28
C ALA A 260 -10.47 -7.52 -8.45
N GLY A 261 -9.25 -7.72 -7.94
CA GLY A 261 -8.57 -9.01 -7.94
C GLY A 261 -9.32 -10.06 -7.11
N MET A 262 -9.74 -9.72 -5.90
CA MET A 262 -10.48 -10.61 -5.00
C MET A 262 -11.82 -11.08 -5.60
N VAL A 263 -12.55 -10.19 -6.26
CA VAL A 263 -13.80 -10.54 -6.95
C VAL A 263 -13.51 -11.40 -8.18
N MET A 264 -12.44 -11.09 -8.93
CA MET A 264 -12.05 -11.84 -10.11
C MET A 264 -11.54 -13.25 -9.75
N ARG A 265 -10.98 -13.46 -8.56
CA ARG A 265 -10.56 -14.77 -8.06
C ARG A 265 -11.68 -15.82 -8.10
N GLU A 266 -12.92 -15.43 -7.93
CA GLU A 266 -14.06 -16.34 -7.99
C GLU A 266 -14.37 -16.84 -9.41
N SER A 267 -13.72 -16.26 -10.43
CA SER A 267 -13.80 -16.73 -11.81
C SER A 267 -12.90 -17.94 -12.05
N SER A 268 -13.37 -18.88 -12.86
CA SER A 268 -12.53 -19.99 -13.35
C SER A 268 -11.30 -19.56 -14.15
N LEU A 269 -11.24 -18.29 -14.58
CA LEU A 269 -10.16 -17.70 -15.36
C LEU A 269 -9.14 -16.93 -14.49
N ALA A 270 -9.30 -16.92 -13.17
CA ALA A 270 -8.44 -16.18 -12.23
C ALA A 270 -6.95 -16.56 -12.38
N HIS A 271 -6.66 -17.85 -12.50
CA HIS A 271 -5.27 -18.33 -12.65
C HIS A 271 -4.62 -17.83 -13.95
N ARG A 272 -5.37 -17.85 -15.06
CA ARG A 272 -4.91 -17.31 -16.34
C ARG A 272 -4.73 -15.79 -16.28
N ALA A 273 -5.62 -15.06 -15.58
CA ALA A 273 -5.48 -13.63 -15.35
C ALA A 273 -4.20 -13.33 -14.57
N ALA A 274 -3.95 -14.05 -13.47
CA ALA A 274 -2.74 -13.90 -12.68
C ALA A 274 -1.46 -14.10 -13.50
N GLN A 275 -1.36 -15.23 -14.23
CA GLN A 275 -0.18 -15.53 -15.04
C GLN A 275 0.12 -14.46 -16.10
N ASN A 276 -0.90 -13.86 -16.70
CA ASN A 276 -0.70 -12.84 -17.74
C ASN A 276 -0.34 -11.46 -17.18
N THR A 277 -0.70 -11.16 -15.93
CA THR A 277 -0.42 -9.86 -15.30
C THR A 277 0.89 -9.83 -14.51
N LEU A 278 1.38 -10.98 -14.03
CA LEU A 278 2.61 -11.09 -13.23
C LEU A 278 3.82 -10.35 -13.83
N PRO A 279 4.18 -10.51 -15.11
CA PRO A 279 5.37 -9.83 -15.65
C PRO A 279 5.24 -8.30 -15.64
N LEU A 280 4.02 -7.80 -15.88
CA LEU A 280 3.74 -6.35 -15.80
C LEU A 280 3.74 -5.86 -14.36
N GLN A 281 3.12 -6.61 -13.46
CA GLN A 281 3.16 -6.33 -12.02
C GLN A 281 4.60 -6.21 -11.53
N ASP A 282 5.48 -7.13 -11.88
CA ASP A 282 6.88 -7.11 -11.46
C ASP A 282 7.61 -5.88 -12.02
N ALA A 283 7.46 -5.58 -13.32
CA ALA A 283 8.10 -4.43 -13.94
C ALA A 283 7.65 -3.10 -13.30
N PHE A 284 6.34 -2.90 -13.12
CA PHE A 284 5.81 -1.67 -12.53
C PHE A 284 6.08 -1.58 -11.02
N SER A 285 6.18 -2.72 -10.30
CA SER A 285 6.55 -2.69 -8.88
C SER A 285 8.00 -2.22 -8.67
N VAL A 286 8.90 -2.49 -9.61
CA VAL A 286 10.27 -1.91 -9.59
C VAL A 286 10.18 -0.39 -9.65
N LEU A 287 9.38 0.18 -10.56
CA LEU A 287 9.22 1.62 -10.68
C LEU A 287 8.63 2.25 -9.41
N PHE A 288 7.69 1.55 -8.74
CA PHE A 288 7.20 1.98 -7.44
C PHE A 288 8.32 2.11 -6.40
N PHE A 289 9.17 1.08 -6.25
CA PHE A 289 10.24 1.15 -5.26
C PHE A 289 11.32 2.18 -5.62
N VAL A 290 11.61 2.38 -6.89
CA VAL A 290 12.50 3.47 -7.37
C VAL A 290 11.88 4.83 -7.03
N SER A 291 10.57 5.02 -7.23
CA SER A 291 9.86 6.25 -6.88
C SER A 291 9.93 6.54 -5.38
N VAL A 292 9.72 5.52 -4.53
CA VAL A 292 9.89 5.66 -3.07
C VAL A 292 11.31 6.15 -2.72
N GLY A 293 12.34 5.60 -3.39
CA GLY A 293 13.72 6.06 -3.21
C GLY A 293 13.95 7.51 -3.66
N LEU A 294 13.32 7.95 -4.76
CA LEU A 294 13.39 9.34 -5.26
C LEU A 294 12.77 10.36 -4.31
N LEU A 295 11.74 9.96 -3.55
CA LEU A 295 11.07 10.81 -2.57
C LEU A 295 11.88 11.00 -1.29
N LEU A 296 12.89 10.16 -1.07
CA LEU A 296 13.71 10.21 0.14
C LEU A 296 14.65 11.41 0.09
N ASP A 297 14.50 12.33 1.03
CA ASP A 297 15.46 13.41 1.25
C ASP A 297 16.61 12.94 2.15
N TRP A 298 17.73 12.58 1.53
CA TRP A 298 18.91 12.09 2.25
C TRP A 298 19.54 13.14 3.17
N HIS A 299 19.33 14.44 2.93
CA HIS A 299 19.84 15.51 3.79
C HIS A 299 19.31 15.39 5.22
N VAL A 300 18.07 14.94 5.37
CA VAL A 300 17.43 14.74 6.68
C VAL A 300 18.20 13.71 7.52
N PHE A 301 18.78 12.68 6.88
CA PHE A 301 19.60 11.69 7.59
C PHE A 301 20.88 12.28 8.16
N ILE A 302 21.45 13.27 7.49
CA ILE A 302 22.67 13.94 7.96
C ILE A 302 22.34 15.02 9.00
N GLN A 303 21.26 15.76 8.79
CA GLN A 303 20.89 16.88 9.65
C GLN A 303 20.22 16.43 10.96
N GLN A 304 19.47 15.34 10.94
CA GLN A 304 18.68 14.87 12.08
C GLN A 304 18.85 13.36 12.36
N PRO A 305 20.08 12.84 12.50
CA PRO A 305 20.32 11.40 12.65
C PRO A 305 19.65 10.81 13.88
N PHE A 306 19.64 11.53 15.00
CA PHE A 306 19.00 11.06 16.24
C PHE A 306 17.48 10.98 16.12
N THR A 307 16.85 11.91 15.44
CA THR A 307 15.41 11.90 15.20
C THR A 307 15.04 10.68 14.36
N ILE A 308 15.76 10.43 13.26
CA ILE A 308 15.53 9.27 12.39
C ILE A 308 15.77 7.97 13.14
N PHE A 309 16.86 7.86 13.90
CA PHE A 309 17.16 6.68 14.69
C PHE A 309 16.05 6.40 15.73
N THR A 310 15.55 7.45 16.40
CA THR A 310 14.45 7.32 17.35
C THR A 310 13.15 6.87 16.68
N ILE A 311 12.80 7.45 15.52
CA ILE A 311 11.65 7.03 14.72
C ILE A 311 11.78 5.56 14.34
N LEU A 312 12.94 5.14 13.85
CA LEU A 312 13.22 3.76 13.46
C LEU A 312 13.05 2.80 14.65
N LEU A 313 13.56 3.16 15.84
CA LEU A 313 13.37 2.37 17.06
C LEU A 313 11.88 2.26 17.42
N VAL A 314 11.11 3.34 17.30
CA VAL A 314 9.67 3.31 17.57
C VAL A 314 8.96 2.37 16.62
N ILE A 315 9.24 2.46 15.31
CA ILE A 315 8.65 1.56 14.32
C ILE A 315 9.02 0.11 14.64
N LEU A 316 10.30 -0.18 14.90
CA LEU A 316 10.76 -1.55 15.14
C LEU A 316 10.25 -2.14 16.46
N PHE A 317 10.21 -1.35 17.53
CA PHE A 317 9.87 -1.88 18.85
C PHE A 317 8.42 -1.66 19.25
N VAL A 318 7.86 -0.47 19.05
CA VAL A 318 6.50 -0.18 19.49
C VAL A 318 5.47 -0.85 18.59
N THR A 319 5.60 -0.70 17.28
CA THR A 319 4.62 -1.29 16.32
C THR A 319 4.74 -2.82 16.33
N SER A 320 5.97 -3.33 16.25
CA SER A 320 6.25 -4.77 16.22
C SER A 320 5.88 -5.45 17.53
N ALA A 321 6.29 -4.88 18.68
CA ALA A 321 5.94 -5.44 19.98
C ALA A 321 4.44 -5.42 20.23
N THR A 322 3.74 -4.35 19.82
CA THR A 322 2.29 -4.26 19.94
C THR A 322 1.58 -5.34 19.13
N ALA A 323 1.98 -5.49 17.85
CA ALA A 323 1.44 -6.54 17.00
C ALA A 323 1.71 -7.94 17.57
N ALA A 324 2.93 -8.17 18.03
CA ALA A 324 3.35 -9.43 18.65
C ALA A 324 2.53 -9.76 19.91
N LEU A 325 2.42 -8.83 20.83
CA LEU A 325 1.67 -9.01 22.08
C LEU A 325 0.18 -9.24 21.82
N LEU A 326 -0.41 -8.54 20.85
CA LEU A 326 -1.80 -8.72 20.47
C LEU A 326 -2.08 -10.11 19.91
N VAL A 327 -1.22 -10.61 19.01
CA VAL A 327 -1.36 -11.94 18.44
C VAL A 327 -1.26 -13.01 19.52
N LEU A 328 -0.32 -12.85 20.47
CA LEU A 328 -0.20 -13.74 21.62
C LEU A 328 -1.42 -13.67 22.54
N TRP A 329 -1.93 -12.47 22.82
CA TRP A 329 -3.13 -12.26 23.64
C TRP A 329 -4.37 -12.89 23.02
N LEU A 330 -4.48 -12.82 21.69
CA LEU A 330 -5.53 -13.46 20.91
C LEU A 330 -5.32 -14.99 20.76
N LYS A 331 -4.29 -15.56 21.43
CA LYS A 331 -3.95 -16.99 21.42
C LYS A 331 -3.65 -17.56 20.03
N TRP A 332 -3.08 -16.76 19.17
CA TRP A 332 -2.61 -17.20 17.87
C TRP A 332 -1.16 -17.73 17.92
N PRO A 333 -0.76 -18.63 17.01
CA PRO A 333 0.58 -19.22 17.04
C PRO A 333 1.71 -18.21 16.96
N LEU A 334 2.83 -18.46 17.64
CA LEU A 334 4.04 -17.63 17.63
C LEU A 334 4.56 -17.29 16.22
N HIS A 335 4.37 -18.19 15.26
CA HIS A 335 4.73 -17.92 13.86
C HIS A 335 3.99 -16.72 13.25
N THR A 336 2.74 -16.49 13.61
CA THR A 336 1.97 -15.31 13.16
C THR A 336 2.56 -14.04 13.77
N THR A 337 3.01 -14.13 15.02
CA THR A 337 3.67 -13.05 15.74
C THR A 337 4.93 -12.55 15.03
N LEU A 338 5.79 -13.49 14.57
CA LEU A 338 7.04 -13.16 13.87
C LEU A 338 6.84 -12.59 12.45
N ILE A 339 5.66 -12.74 11.89
CA ILE A 339 5.35 -12.21 10.55
C ILE A 339 4.75 -10.80 10.64
N LEU A 340 4.01 -10.51 11.71
CA LEU A 340 3.37 -9.22 11.94
C LEU A 340 4.26 -8.21 12.67
N GLY A 341 5.22 -8.66 13.47
CA GLY A 341 6.22 -7.86 14.18
C GLY A 341 7.50 -7.76 13.41
#